data_6e1e1590e768bf3d7bccfe029cfeb37e
#
_entry.id   6e1e1590e768bf3d7bccfe029cfeb37e
#
_cell.length_a   1.000
_cell.length_b   1.000
_cell.length_c   1.000
_cell.angle_alpha   90.00
_cell.angle_beta   90.00
_cell.angle_gamma   90.00
#
_symmetry.space_group_name_H-M   'P 1'
#
loop_
_entity.id
_entity.type
_entity.pdbx_description
1 polymer ?
#
loop_
_entity_poly.entity_id
_entity_poly.type
_entity_poly.pdbx_seq_one_letter_code
_entity_poly.pdbx_strand_id
1 'polypeptide(L)'
;MTRSRFLNSVLLLGALAGAAGCGYHTAGHFNTLPKSIHVIAVPAMENKTSTYRVEQKLTAATIHEFLAKTNYRVVPDADGGDAVLTGKVLSMEVVPLLFQTTTTATTSTAQATAMLVTMRCEVTFTDRATDKLLYHNDNFLFRNEYQLSTDVKSFFQEGDPALDRMAHDFAQRLVAAVTENF
;
A
#
# COMPACT_ATOMS: atom_id res chain seq x y z
N MET A 1 59.70 -22.97 3.98
CA MET A 1 58.83 -21.91 4.54
C MET A 1 57.96 -21.17 3.48
N THR A 2 58.17 -21.33 2.19
CA THR A 2 57.48 -20.56 1.11
C THR A 2 56.13 -21.17 0.67
N ARG A 3 55.95 -22.49 0.76
CA ARG A 3 54.70 -23.18 0.33
C ARG A 3 53.48 -22.90 1.21
N SER A 4 53.69 -22.76 2.51
CA SER A 4 52.63 -22.46 3.47
C SER A 4 52.05 -21.05 3.30
N ARG A 5 52.88 -20.08 2.94
CA ARG A 5 52.50 -18.70 2.71
C ARG A 5 51.66 -18.55 1.42
N PHE A 6 51.98 -19.34 0.38
CA PHE A 6 51.22 -19.37 -0.87
C PHE A 6 49.85 -19.97 -0.66
N LEU A 7 49.73 -21.04 0.11
CA LEU A 7 48.43 -21.69 0.40
C LEU A 7 47.51 -20.76 1.18
N ASN A 8 48.02 -20.05 2.17
CA ASN A 8 47.23 -19.08 2.96
C ASN A 8 46.78 -17.88 2.13
N SER A 9 47.63 -17.39 1.20
CA SER A 9 47.22 -16.28 0.31
C SER A 9 46.13 -16.65 -0.69
N VAL A 10 46.16 -17.89 -1.20
CA VAL A 10 45.12 -18.39 -2.10
C VAL A 10 43.78 -18.62 -1.35
N LEU A 11 43.86 -19.10 -0.11
CA LEU A 11 42.68 -19.29 0.74
C LEU A 11 42.04 -17.94 1.13
N LEU A 12 42.85 -16.91 1.39
CA LEU A 12 42.36 -15.57 1.71
C LEU A 12 41.71 -14.88 0.51
N LEU A 13 42.31 -15.06 -0.70
CA LEU A 13 41.73 -14.55 -1.95
C LEU A 13 40.39 -15.20 -2.32
N GLY A 14 40.24 -16.51 -2.06
CA GLY A 14 39.03 -17.26 -2.24
C GLY A 14 37.88 -16.82 -1.30
N ALA A 15 38.22 -16.47 -0.06
CA ALA A 15 37.25 -15.98 0.93
C ALA A 15 36.71 -14.56 0.59
N LEU A 16 37.55 -13.71 -0.03
CA LEU A 16 37.13 -12.37 -0.47
C LEU A 16 36.21 -12.39 -1.69
N ALA A 17 36.35 -13.38 -2.58
CA ALA A 17 35.51 -13.53 -3.75
C ALA A 17 34.07 -14.01 -3.42
N GLY A 18 33.88 -14.68 -2.28
CA GLY A 18 32.57 -15.13 -1.82
C GLY A 18 31.67 -14.05 -1.19
N ALA A 19 32.22 -12.89 -0.85
CA ALA A 19 31.49 -11.80 -0.21
C ALA A 19 30.76 -10.84 -1.19
N ALA A 20 30.96 -10.98 -2.50
CA ALA A 20 30.36 -10.11 -3.51
C ALA A 20 28.93 -10.50 -3.93
N GLY A 21 28.32 -11.50 -3.27
CA GLY A 21 27.01 -12.03 -3.60
C GLY A 21 25.85 -11.50 -2.78
N CYS A 22 25.91 -10.29 -2.20
CA CYS A 22 24.73 -9.62 -1.69
C CYS A 22 23.89 -9.10 -2.87
N GLY A 23 23.04 -9.97 -3.40
CA GLY A 23 22.02 -9.61 -4.39
C GLY A 23 20.96 -8.66 -3.83
N TYR A 24 21.32 -7.42 -3.56
CA TYR A 24 20.36 -6.34 -3.43
C TYR A 24 19.80 -6.07 -4.83
N HIS A 25 18.68 -6.70 -5.16
CA HIS A 25 17.84 -6.18 -6.23
C HIS A 25 17.28 -4.85 -5.74
N THR A 26 17.78 -3.74 -6.30
CA THR A 26 17.09 -2.47 -6.21
C THR A 26 15.67 -2.72 -6.72
N ALA A 27 14.66 -2.40 -5.91
CA ALA A 27 13.27 -2.39 -6.33
C ALA A 27 13.17 -1.38 -7.49
N GLY A 28 13.37 -1.87 -8.71
CA GLY A 28 13.18 -1.11 -9.95
C GLY A 28 11.69 -0.86 -10.14
N HIS A 29 11.36 0.17 -10.88
CA HIS A 29 9.98 0.43 -11.29
C HIS A 29 9.39 -0.83 -11.93
N PHE A 30 8.27 -1.30 -11.40
CA PHE A 30 7.59 -2.49 -11.90
C PHE A 30 7.00 -2.20 -13.29
N ASN A 31 7.46 -2.93 -14.28
CA ASN A 31 6.95 -2.91 -15.67
C ASN A 31 6.48 -4.32 -16.04
N THR A 32 5.60 -4.89 -15.23
CA THR A 32 5.13 -6.27 -15.41
C THR A 32 3.88 -6.38 -16.27
N LEU A 33 3.18 -5.26 -16.51
CA LEU A 33 1.99 -5.22 -17.37
C LEU A 33 2.35 -5.43 -18.85
N PRO A 34 1.40 -5.84 -19.70
CA PRO A 34 1.59 -5.95 -21.12
C PRO A 34 2.21 -4.70 -21.74
N LYS A 35 3.13 -4.88 -22.68
CA LYS A 35 3.89 -3.77 -23.32
C LYS A 35 3.01 -2.76 -24.06
N SER A 36 1.75 -3.10 -24.33
CA SER A 36 0.76 -2.21 -24.95
C SER A 36 0.22 -1.15 -23.98
N ILE A 37 0.39 -1.34 -22.66
CA ILE A 37 -0.13 -0.44 -21.65
C ILE A 37 0.94 0.60 -21.31
N HIS A 38 0.64 1.86 -21.57
CA HIS A 38 1.47 3.02 -21.25
C HIS A 38 0.74 4.02 -20.34
N VAL A 39 -0.59 4.01 -20.41
CA VAL A 39 -1.46 4.92 -19.67
C VAL A 39 -2.47 4.12 -18.87
N ILE A 40 -2.47 4.34 -17.56
CA ILE A 40 -3.43 3.73 -16.64
C ILE A 40 -4.47 4.78 -16.27
N ALA A 41 -5.73 4.47 -16.50
CA ALA A 41 -6.83 5.27 -16.01
C ALA A 41 -7.22 4.83 -14.60
N VAL A 42 -7.30 5.78 -13.67
CA VAL A 42 -7.77 5.56 -12.30
C VAL A 42 -8.90 6.56 -12.03
N PRO A 43 -10.14 6.23 -12.45
CA PRO A 43 -11.30 7.06 -12.14
C PRO A 43 -11.57 7.05 -10.62
N ALA A 44 -12.39 8.01 -10.17
CA ALA A 44 -12.80 8.06 -8.78
C ALA A 44 -13.43 6.74 -8.34
N MET A 45 -12.94 6.20 -7.22
CA MET A 45 -13.51 4.99 -6.63
C MET A 45 -14.93 5.24 -6.14
N GLU A 46 -15.77 4.19 -6.17
CA GLU A 46 -17.10 4.27 -5.59
C GLU A 46 -17.03 4.06 -4.07
N ASN A 47 -17.84 4.81 -3.33
CA ASN A 47 -18.01 4.64 -1.88
C ASN A 47 -19.40 4.12 -1.55
N LYS A 48 -19.50 2.90 -1.05
CA LYS A 48 -20.74 2.28 -0.57
C LYS A 48 -20.86 2.35 0.96
N THR A 49 -19.94 3.07 1.62
CA THR A 49 -19.90 3.20 3.09
C THR A 49 -20.42 4.57 3.54
N SER A 50 -20.62 4.74 4.84
CA SER A 50 -20.95 6.03 5.44
C SER A 50 -19.75 6.91 5.73
N THR A 51 -18.52 6.42 5.49
CA THR A 51 -17.29 7.17 5.77
C THR A 51 -17.10 8.26 4.72
N TYR A 52 -17.12 9.50 5.18
CA TYR A 52 -17.05 10.67 4.31
C TYR A 52 -15.69 10.77 3.61
N ARG A 53 -15.70 11.01 2.28
CA ARG A 53 -14.53 11.27 1.43
C ARG A 53 -13.48 10.14 1.39
N VAL A 54 -13.78 8.93 1.87
CA VAL A 54 -12.81 7.82 1.82
C VAL A 54 -12.41 7.50 0.39
N GLU A 55 -13.34 7.53 -0.56
CA GLU A 55 -13.10 7.28 -1.99
C GLU A 55 -12.12 8.28 -2.60
N GLN A 56 -12.22 9.55 -2.21
CA GLN A 56 -11.33 10.60 -2.72
C GLN A 56 -9.90 10.39 -2.24
N LYS A 57 -9.72 10.08 -0.95
CA LYS A 57 -8.41 9.81 -0.35
C LYS A 57 -7.76 8.56 -0.96
N LEU A 58 -8.52 7.48 -1.11
CA LEU A 58 -8.03 6.24 -1.71
C LEU A 58 -7.66 6.43 -3.18
N THR A 59 -8.48 7.13 -3.96
CA THR A 59 -8.19 7.42 -5.37
C THR A 59 -6.92 8.25 -5.51
N ALA A 60 -6.81 9.35 -4.75
CA ALA A 60 -5.65 10.23 -4.80
C ALA A 60 -4.36 9.49 -4.39
N ALA A 61 -4.42 8.69 -3.31
CA ALA A 61 -3.28 7.89 -2.87
C ALA A 61 -2.88 6.84 -3.91
N THR A 62 -3.85 6.17 -4.55
CA THR A 62 -3.59 5.18 -5.59
C THR A 62 -2.92 5.79 -6.82
N ILE A 63 -3.39 6.95 -7.27
CA ILE A 63 -2.76 7.72 -8.37
C ILE A 63 -1.32 8.07 -7.99
N HIS A 64 -1.13 8.62 -6.80
CA HIS A 64 0.21 8.99 -6.31
C HIS A 64 1.16 7.79 -6.25
N GLU A 65 0.69 6.64 -5.77
CA GLU A 65 1.51 5.44 -5.66
C GLU A 65 1.89 4.87 -7.03
N PHE A 66 0.98 4.84 -8.00
CA PHE A 66 1.33 4.48 -9.39
C PHE A 66 2.41 5.38 -9.97
N LEU A 67 2.29 6.70 -9.81
CA LEU A 67 3.28 7.67 -10.29
C LEU A 67 4.65 7.51 -9.59
N ALA A 68 4.65 7.13 -8.32
CA ALA A 68 5.86 6.98 -7.52
C ALA A 68 6.60 5.64 -7.79
N LYS A 69 5.85 4.56 -8.09
CA LYS A 69 6.40 3.19 -8.16
C LYS A 69 6.50 2.65 -9.58
N THR A 70 5.85 3.29 -10.55
CA THR A 70 5.80 2.78 -11.92
C THR A 70 6.19 3.87 -12.92
N ASN A 71 6.44 3.47 -14.16
CA ASN A 71 6.71 4.38 -15.27
C ASN A 71 5.45 4.67 -16.11
N TYR A 72 4.27 4.23 -15.66
CA TYR A 72 3.03 4.47 -16.38
C TYR A 72 2.55 5.90 -16.17
N ARG A 73 1.98 6.47 -17.21
CA ARG A 73 1.22 7.71 -17.08
C ARG A 73 -0.14 7.40 -16.46
N VAL A 74 -0.58 8.22 -15.52
CA VAL A 74 -1.87 8.03 -14.85
C VAL A 74 -2.82 9.16 -15.21
N VAL A 75 -4.05 8.82 -15.56
CA VAL A 75 -5.12 9.77 -15.88
C VAL A 75 -6.38 9.46 -15.07
N PRO A 76 -7.17 10.47 -14.69
CA PRO A 76 -8.40 10.25 -13.93
C PRO A 76 -9.59 9.83 -14.79
N ASP A 77 -9.52 10.06 -16.12
CA ASP A 77 -10.60 9.72 -17.04
C ASP A 77 -10.47 8.28 -17.51
N ALA A 78 -11.54 7.50 -17.30
CA ALA A 78 -11.60 6.11 -17.70
C ALA A 78 -11.36 5.91 -19.21
N ASP A 79 -11.78 6.88 -20.04
CA ASP A 79 -11.61 6.80 -21.50
C ASP A 79 -10.22 7.18 -21.98
N GLY A 80 -9.41 7.80 -21.14
CA GLY A 80 -8.06 8.27 -21.48
C GLY A 80 -6.94 7.25 -21.30
N GLY A 81 -7.22 6.05 -20.74
CA GLY A 81 -6.20 5.03 -20.43
C GLY A 81 -6.20 3.85 -21.41
N ASP A 82 -5.05 3.18 -21.53
CA ASP A 82 -4.92 1.89 -22.19
C ASP A 82 -5.49 0.76 -21.31
N ALA A 83 -5.37 0.93 -19.99
CA ALA A 83 -5.98 0.07 -18.99
C ALA A 83 -6.70 0.90 -17.94
N VAL A 84 -7.76 0.34 -17.34
CA VAL A 84 -8.60 1.02 -16.36
C VAL A 84 -8.62 0.25 -15.05
N LEU A 85 -8.25 0.93 -13.96
CA LEU A 85 -8.36 0.42 -12.60
C LEU A 85 -9.61 1.04 -11.95
N THR A 86 -10.61 0.23 -11.66
CA THR A 86 -11.81 0.64 -10.92
C THR A 86 -11.80 0.04 -9.53
N GLY A 87 -12.34 0.77 -8.56
CA GLY A 87 -12.46 0.31 -7.17
C GLY A 87 -13.80 0.70 -6.57
N LYS A 88 -14.33 -0.16 -5.68
CA LYS A 88 -15.51 0.13 -4.88
C LYS A 88 -15.23 -0.19 -3.43
N VAL A 89 -15.41 0.76 -2.54
CA VAL A 89 -15.33 0.54 -1.09
C VAL A 89 -16.66 -0.03 -0.62
N LEU A 90 -16.68 -1.31 -0.28
CA LEU A 90 -17.89 -2.04 0.09
C LEU A 90 -18.23 -1.87 1.58
N SER A 91 -17.22 -1.93 2.43
CA SER A 91 -17.37 -1.73 3.87
C SER A 91 -16.11 -1.14 4.48
N MET A 92 -16.29 -0.34 5.52
CA MET A 92 -15.23 0.16 6.37
C MET A 92 -15.68 0.09 7.82
N GLU A 93 -14.91 -0.62 8.63
CA GLU A 93 -15.16 -0.81 10.06
C GLU A 93 -13.94 -0.32 10.85
N VAL A 94 -14.19 0.45 11.88
CA VAL A 94 -13.16 0.99 12.77
C VAL A 94 -13.53 0.61 14.19
N VAL A 95 -12.71 -0.23 14.81
CA VAL A 95 -12.95 -0.73 16.17
C VAL A 95 -11.77 -0.38 17.08
N PRO A 96 -12.03 0.01 18.35
CA PRO A 96 -10.96 0.22 19.31
C PRO A 96 -10.27 -1.11 19.67
N LEU A 97 -8.94 -1.10 19.65
CA LEU A 97 -8.11 -2.28 19.91
C LEU A 97 -7.46 -2.23 21.29
N LEU A 98 -6.99 -1.06 21.71
CA LEU A 98 -6.34 -0.85 22.99
C LEU A 98 -6.97 0.33 23.73
N PHE A 99 -7.04 0.21 25.07
CA PHE A 99 -7.55 1.25 25.94
C PHE A 99 -6.51 1.58 27.01
N GLN A 100 -6.36 2.87 27.28
CA GLN A 100 -5.68 3.36 28.47
C GLN A 100 -6.71 3.78 29.49
N THR A 101 -6.60 3.26 30.71
CA THR A 101 -7.48 3.62 31.82
C THR A 101 -6.75 4.57 32.74
N THR A 102 -7.29 5.76 32.94
CA THR A 102 -6.82 6.70 33.95
C THR A 102 -7.80 6.69 35.13
N THR A 103 -7.33 6.28 36.30
CA THR A 103 -8.13 6.24 37.53
C THR A 103 -7.66 7.36 38.44
N THR A 104 -8.58 8.24 38.81
CA THR A 104 -8.42 9.23 39.89
C THR A 104 -9.23 8.76 41.11
N ALA A 105 -9.09 9.44 42.26
CA ALA A 105 -9.75 9.03 43.49
C ALA A 105 -11.30 8.90 43.41
N THR A 106 -11.91 9.55 42.42
CA THR A 106 -13.38 9.61 42.25
C THR A 106 -13.89 9.18 40.87
N THR A 107 -13.00 9.00 39.85
CA THR A 107 -13.43 8.75 38.49
C THR A 107 -12.43 7.82 37.76
N SER A 108 -12.97 6.88 37.02
CA SER A 108 -12.19 6.04 36.11
C SER A 108 -12.65 6.32 34.67
N THR A 109 -11.73 6.74 33.81
CA THR A 109 -11.99 6.98 32.39
C THR A 109 -11.13 6.05 31.52
N ALA A 110 -11.75 5.39 30.54
CA ALA A 110 -11.07 4.57 29.56
C ALA A 110 -11.05 5.32 28.22
N GLN A 111 -9.89 5.43 27.60
CA GLN A 111 -9.70 6.07 26.30
C GLN A 111 -9.03 5.09 25.34
N ALA A 112 -9.56 4.98 24.13
CA ALA A 112 -8.91 4.17 23.10
C ALA A 112 -7.58 4.79 22.69
N THR A 113 -6.53 3.99 22.63
CA THR A 113 -5.18 4.40 22.21
C THR A 113 -4.74 3.80 20.89
N ALA A 114 -5.46 2.76 20.42
CA ALA A 114 -5.27 2.19 19.10
C ALA A 114 -6.62 1.77 18.50
N MET A 115 -6.75 1.95 17.20
CA MET A 115 -7.92 1.57 16.40
C MET A 115 -7.50 0.57 15.34
N LEU A 116 -8.31 -0.46 15.16
CA LEU A 116 -8.20 -1.39 14.04
C LEU A 116 -9.16 -0.95 12.95
N VAL A 117 -8.62 -0.67 11.78
CA VAL A 117 -9.41 -0.39 10.58
C VAL A 117 -9.44 -1.64 9.72
N THR A 118 -10.64 -2.08 9.36
CA THR A 118 -10.87 -3.16 8.39
C THR A 118 -11.72 -2.61 7.25
N MET A 119 -11.19 -2.68 6.04
CA MET A 119 -11.88 -2.19 4.84
C MET A 119 -11.92 -3.30 3.79
N ARG A 120 -13.06 -3.45 3.12
CA ARG A 120 -13.24 -4.36 1.99
C ARG A 120 -13.54 -3.56 0.75
N CYS A 121 -12.83 -3.88 -0.31
CA CYS A 121 -12.99 -3.26 -1.61
C CYS A 121 -13.19 -4.32 -2.69
N GLU A 122 -13.99 -4.00 -3.68
CA GLU A 122 -13.95 -4.66 -4.98
C GLU A 122 -12.98 -3.88 -5.87
N VAL A 123 -12.07 -4.59 -6.52
CA VAL A 123 -11.07 -3.98 -7.41
C VAL A 123 -11.07 -4.73 -8.72
N THR A 124 -11.10 -3.99 -9.82
CA THR A 124 -11.03 -4.54 -11.17
C THR A 124 -10.03 -3.74 -12.01
N PHE A 125 -9.13 -4.42 -12.69
CA PHE A 125 -8.17 -3.82 -13.60
C PHE A 125 -8.27 -4.51 -14.97
N THR A 126 -8.61 -3.76 -16.00
CA THR A 126 -8.94 -4.27 -17.33
C THR A 126 -8.13 -3.55 -18.40
N ASP A 127 -7.61 -4.31 -19.35
CA ASP A 127 -7.04 -3.80 -20.61
C ASP A 127 -8.20 -3.38 -21.53
N ARG A 128 -8.25 -2.10 -21.92
CA ARG A 128 -9.35 -1.55 -22.74
C ARG A 128 -9.32 -2.00 -24.20
N ALA A 129 -8.16 -2.28 -24.73
CA ALA A 129 -8.04 -2.66 -26.15
C ALA A 129 -8.56 -4.07 -26.40
N THR A 130 -8.44 -4.95 -25.41
CA THR A 130 -8.76 -6.38 -25.52
C THR A 130 -9.90 -6.81 -24.63
N ASP A 131 -10.43 -5.93 -23.76
CA ASP A 131 -11.37 -6.23 -22.69
C ASP A 131 -10.88 -7.35 -21.74
N LYS A 132 -9.57 -7.61 -21.76
CA LYS A 132 -8.97 -8.64 -20.92
C LYS A 132 -8.90 -8.16 -19.49
N LEU A 133 -9.44 -9.00 -18.60
CA LEU A 133 -9.29 -8.82 -17.17
C LEU A 133 -7.83 -9.08 -16.78
N LEU A 134 -7.14 -8.03 -16.31
CA LEU A 134 -5.76 -8.11 -15.85
C LEU A 134 -5.71 -8.49 -14.38
N TYR A 135 -6.57 -7.89 -13.55
CA TYR A 135 -6.70 -8.21 -12.15
C TYR A 135 -8.15 -8.05 -11.71
N HIS A 136 -8.62 -8.96 -10.87
CA HIS A 136 -9.91 -8.82 -10.21
C HIS A 136 -9.88 -9.43 -8.81
N ASN A 137 -10.42 -8.68 -7.87
CA ASN A 137 -10.63 -9.15 -6.51
C ASN A 137 -11.90 -8.51 -5.96
N ASP A 138 -12.92 -9.31 -5.75
CA ASP A 138 -14.23 -8.90 -5.20
C ASP A 138 -14.20 -8.69 -3.68
N ASN A 139 -13.13 -9.13 -3.01
CA ASN A 139 -12.95 -9.03 -1.58
C ASN A 139 -11.51 -8.64 -1.21
N PHE A 140 -11.01 -7.57 -1.83
CA PHE A 140 -9.71 -7.01 -1.47
C PHE A 140 -9.76 -6.49 -0.03
N LEU A 141 -9.19 -7.28 0.88
CA LEU A 141 -9.22 -6.99 2.31
C LEU A 141 -8.00 -6.15 2.71
N PHE A 142 -8.26 -4.95 3.19
CA PHE A 142 -7.28 -4.10 3.84
C PHE A 142 -7.55 -4.10 5.35
N ARG A 143 -6.52 -4.38 6.13
CA ARG A 143 -6.58 -4.36 7.59
C ARG A 143 -5.29 -3.76 8.14
N ASN A 144 -5.42 -2.73 8.97
CA ASN A 144 -4.28 -2.09 9.60
C ASN A 144 -4.64 -1.48 10.96
N GLU A 145 -3.65 -1.35 11.81
CA GLU A 145 -3.76 -0.76 13.14
C GLU A 145 -3.20 0.66 13.11
N TYR A 146 -3.93 1.59 13.73
CA TYR A 146 -3.53 2.98 13.87
C TYR A 146 -3.52 3.38 15.33
N GLN A 147 -2.37 3.83 15.80
CA GLN A 147 -2.26 4.42 17.13
C GLN A 147 -2.85 5.83 17.15
N LEU A 148 -3.58 6.14 18.19
CA LEU A 148 -4.16 7.45 18.44
C LEU A 148 -3.29 8.21 19.42
N SER A 149 -3.15 9.51 19.22
CA SER A 149 -2.60 10.39 20.25
C SER A 149 -3.54 10.43 21.46
N THR A 150 -2.98 10.48 22.66
CA THR A 150 -3.73 10.47 23.91
C THR A 150 -4.49 11.76 24.21
N ASP A 151 -4.37 12.78 23.35
CA ASP A 151 -5.10 14.02 23.50
C ASP A 151 -6.45 13.97 22.75
N VAL A 152 -7.56 14.08 23.50
CA VAL A 152 -8.93 14.07 22.96
C VAL A 152 -9.18 15.18 21.94
N LYS A 153 -8.49 16.32 22.04
CA LYS A 153 -8.59 17.42 21.08
C LYS A 153 -7.92 17.09 19.74
N SER A 154 -6.82 16.33 19.78
CA SER A 154 -6.13 15.88 18.60
C SER A 154 -6.89 14.77 17.85
N PHE A 155 -7.75 14.00 18.55
CA PHE A 155 -8.58 12.98 17.92
C PHE A 155 -9.49 13.55 16.82
N PHE A 156 -10.13 14.68 17.05
CA PHE A 156 -10.95 15.35 16.04
C PHE A 156 -10.14 16.07 14.97
N GLN A 157 -8.87 16.39 15.25
CA GLN A 157 -7.93 17.01 14.30
C GLN A 157 -7.12 15.93 13.54
N GLU A 158 -6.95 14.73 14.11
CA GLU A 158 -6.19 13.62 13.52
C GLU A 158 -7.03 12.69 12.62
N GLY A 159 -8.35 12.86 12.56
CA GLY A 159 -9.19 12.04 11.68
C GLY A 159 -8.75 12.08 10.21
N ASP A 160 -8.37 13.25 9.72
CA ASP A 160 -7.87 13.42 8.35
C ASP A 160 -6.45 12.85 8.16
N PRO A 161 -5.44 13.12 8.99
CA PRO A 161 -4.11 12.53 8.88
C PRO A 161 -4.10 11.00 9.04
N ALA A 162 -4.95 10.43 9.89
CA ALA A 162 -5.08 8.99 10.04
C ALA A 162 -5.66 8.35 8.77
N LEU A 163 -6.65 8.99 8.18
CA LEU A 163 -7.24 8.57 6.91
C LEU A 163 -6.25 8.68 5.74
N ASP A 164 -5.39 9.70 5.74
CA ASP A 164 -4.34 9.86 4.73
C ASP A 164 -3.27 8.75 4.85
N ARG A 165 -2.83 8.42 6.07
CA ARG A 165 -1.92 7.30 6.30
C ARG A 165 -2.55 5.97 5.84
N MET A 166 -3.80 5.73 6.21
CA MET A 166 -4.55 4.56 5.78
C MET A 166 -4.67 4.47 4.26
N ALA A 167 -4.99 5.58 3.60
CA ALA A 167 -5.12 5.63 2.15
C ALA A 167 -3.78 5.34 1.45
N HIS A 168 -2.69 5.85 1.99
CA HIS A 168 -1.34 5.56 1.49
C HIS A 168 -0.98 4.07 1.63
N ASP A 169 -1.18 3.48 2.80
CA ASP A 169 -0.93 2.05 3.06
C ASP A 169 -1.80 1.14 2.18
N PHE A 170 -3.06 1.53 1.98
CA PHE A 170 -3.96 0.84 1.06
C PHE A 170 -3.44 0.90 -0.38
N ALA A 171 -3.05 2.09 -0.85
CA ALA A 171 -2.55 2.29 -2.20
C ALA A 171 -1.29 1.48 -2.49
N GLN A 172 -0.35 1.42 -1.54
CA GLN A 172 0.84 0.59 -1.65
C GLN A 172 0.49 -0.89 -1.87
N ARG A 173 -0.42 -1.44 -1.06
CA ARG A 173 -0.86 -2.83 -1.19
C ARG A 173 -1.62 -3.08 -2.49
N LEU A 174 -2.47 -2.13 -2.90
CA LEU A 174 -3.24 -2.25 -4.13
C LEU A 174 -2.35 -2.22 -5.36
N VAL A 175 -1.45 -1.23 -5.46
CA VAL A 175 -0.53 -1.10 -6.60
C VAL A 175 0.38 -2.33 -6.70
N ALA A 176 0.94 -2.80 -5.58
CA ALA A 176 1.72 -4.04 -5.56
C ALA A 176 0.88 -5.23 -6.07
N ALA A 177 -0.34 -5.41 -5.57
CA ALA A 177 -1.21 -6.53 -5.96
C ALA A 177 -1.55 -6.52 -7.46
N VAL A 178 -1.79 -5.35 -8.05
CA VAL A 178 -2.14 -5.24 -9.49
C VAL A 178 -0.93 -5.26 -10.41
N THR A 179 0.28 -5.04 -9.90
CA THR A 179 1.52 -5.05 -10.70
C THR A 179 2.34 -6.32 -10.55
N GLU A 180 2.17 -7.09 -9.47
CA GLU A 180 2.96 -8.30 -9.19
C GLU A 180 2.32 -9.60 -9.71
N ASN A 181 1.05 -9.56 -10.12
CA ASN A 181 0.31 -10.75 -10.56
C ASN A 181 0.46 -11.10 -12.07
N PHE A 182 1.53 -10.64 -12.72
CA PHE A 182 1.80 -10.89 -14.14
C PHE A 182 3.11 -11.63 -14.37
#